data_84118461e9b93faf36de3697ce6947a3
#
_entry.id   84118461e9b93faf36de3697ce6947a3
#
_cell.length_a   1.000
_cell.length_b   1.000
_cell.length_c   1.000
_cell.angle_alpha   90.00
_cell.angle_beta   90.00
_cell.angle_gamma   90.00
#
_symmetry.space_group_name_H-M   'P 1'
#
loop_
_entity.id
_entity.type
_entity.pdbx_description
1 polymer ?
#
loop_
_entity_poly.entity_id
_entity_poly.type
_entity_poly.pdbx_seq_one_letter_code
_entity_poly.pdbx_strand_id
1 'polypeptide(L)'
;AINEPGVVGINIGTRPDCLPDETIEYLAELSERMHVTVELGLQTTFEATSDLINRAHSYELYVETVKRLRKYPKIEIVSHLINGLPGETHEMMVENVRRCVTDNDIQGIKLHLLHLMTNTRMQRDYHEGRLQLMSQDEYVKVICDQLEIIPKHIVIHRITGDAPRDMLIGPMWSLNKWEVLNAIETEMRRRGSVQGCKAVKQEFENEKTT
;
A
#
# COMPACT_ATOMS: atom_id res chain seq x y z
N ALA A 1 4.45 24.04 8.55
CA ALA A 1 3.25 23.63 7.79
C ALA A 1 1.99 23.83 8.63
N ILE A 2 1.91 23.25 9.85
CA ILE A 2 0.70 23.24 10.69
C ILE A 2 0.14 24.61 11.10
N ASN A 3 0.93 25.68 11.05
CA ASN A 3 0.52 27.05 11.39
C ASN A 3 0.27 27.93 10.14
N GLU A 4 0.36 27.36 8.94
CA GLU A 4 0.11 28.10 7.71
C GLU A 4 -1.40 28.21 7.43
N PRO A 5 -1.89 29.40 7.06
CA PRO A 5 -3.29 29.60 6.72
C PRO A 5 -3.71 28.69 5.55
N GLY A 6 -4.86 28.02 5.70
CA GLY A 6 -5.43 27.13 4.67
C GLY A 6 -4.89 25.70 4.69
N VAL A 7 -3.94 25.35 5.55
CA VAL A 7 -3.53 23.95 5.76
C VAL A 7 -4.59 23.26 6.62
N VAL A 8 -5.25 22.24 6.05
CA VAL A 8 -6.35 21.50 6.71
C VAL A 8 -5.91 20.13 7.25
N GLY A 9 -4.74 19.67 6.85
CA GLY A 9 -4.21 18.36 7.29
C GLY A 9 -2.79 18.11 6.83
N ILE A 10 -2.22 17.00 7.32
CA ILE A 10 -0.87 16.56 6.99
C ILE A 10 -0.86 15.06 6.71
N ASN A 11 -0.16 14.67 5.65
CA ASN A 11 0.11 13.27 5.32
C ASN A 11 1.58 12.98 5.57
N ILE A 12 1.86 11.95 6.37
CA ILE A 12 3.22 11.60 6.80
C ILE A 12 3.54 10.19 6.31
N GLY A 13 4.42 10.11 5.29
CA GLY A 13 4.97 8.83 4.85
C GLY A 13 6.09 8.39 5.79
N THR A 14 5.96 7.17 6.36
CA THR A 14 6.95 6.64 7.31
C THR A 14 7.01 5.12 7.28
N ARG A 15 7.86 4.54 8.15
CA ARG A 15 7.98 3.11 8.37
C ARG A 15 7.57 2.77 9.81
N PRO A 16 7.12 1.52 10.08
CA PRO A 16 6.75 1.07 11.42
C PRO A 16 7.85 1.27 12.47
N ASP A 17 9.11 1.00 12.12
CA ASP A 17 10.27 1.12 12.99
C ASP A 17 10.71 2.57 13.28
N CYS A 18 10.08 3.55 12.60
CA CYS A 18 10.35 4.98 12.78
C CYS A 18 9.27 5.70 13.61
N LEU A 19 8.37 4.98 14.27
CA LEU A 19 7.28 5.54 15.06
C LEU A 19 7.37 5.13 16.55
N PRO A 20 8.27 5.75 17.35
CA PRO A 20 8.25 5.58 18.78
C PRO A 20 6.97 6.18 19.39
N ASP A 21 6.62 5.77 20.63
CA ASP A 21 5.37 6.17 21.28
C ASP A 21 5.23 7.70 21.39
N GLU A 22 6.31 8.40 21.72
CA GLU A 22 6.32 9.87 21.80
C GLU A 22 5.93 10.54 20.47
N THR A 23 6.33 9.95 19.33
CA THR A 23 5.91 10.46 18.01
C THR A 23 4.45 10.19 17.78
N ILE A 24 3.94 9.01 18.13
CA ILE A 24 2.51 8.67 17.99
C ILE A 24 1.66 9.59 18.86
N GLU A 25 2.05 9.85 20.11
CA GLU A 25 1.38 10.77 21.03
C GLU A 25 1.32 12.19 20.45
N TYR A 26 2.44 12.68 19.91
CA TYR A 26 2.47 13.99 19.23
C TYR A 26 1.55 14.06 18.02
N LEU A 27 1.49 13.00 17.20
CA LEU A 27 0.56 12.92 16.07
C LEU A 27 -0.89 12.86 16.54
N ALA A 28 -1.16 12.22 17.66
CA ALA A 28 -2.47 12.19 18.28
C ALA A 28 -2.92 13.59 18.75
N GLU A 29 -2.07 14.34 19.45
CA GLU A 29 -2.33 15.73 19.80
C GLU A 29 -2.60 16.60 18.57
N LEU A 30 -1.83 16.37 17.49
CA LEU A 30 -2.00 17.08 16.24
C LEU A 30 -3.34 16.76 15.56
N SER A 31 -3.79 15.50 15.66
CA SER A 31 -5.05 15.03 15.08
C SER A 31 -6.30 15.66 15.75
N GLU A 32 -6.15 16.25 16.94
CA GLU A 32 -7.22 17.04 17.58
C GLU A 32 -7.47 18.41 16.90
N ARG A 33 -6.48 18.86 16.11
CA ARG A 33 -6.47 20.21 15.51
C ARG A 33 -6.62 20.20 14.00
N MET A 34 -6.23 19.11 13.34
CA MET A 34 -6.23 18.96 11.88
C MET A 34 -6.30 17.50 11.48
N HIS A 35 -6.59 17.24 10.19
CA HIS A 35 -6.54 15.90 9.64
C HIS A 35 -5.10 15.37 9.61
N VAL A 36 -4.87 14.19 10.17
CA VAL A 36 -3.56 13.53 10.20
C VAL A 36 -3.67 12.16 9.56
N THR A 37 -2.93 11.96 8.48
CA THR A 37 -2.80 10.66 7.81
C THR A 37 -1.38 10.13 8.01
N VAL A 38 -1.25 8.91 8.51
CA VAL A 38 0.01 8.18 8.60
C VAL A 38 0.05 7.14 7.49
N GLU A 39 0.97 7.33 6.54
CA GLU A 39 1.18 6.43 5.42
C GLU A 39 2.30 5.45 5.74
N LEU A 40 1.95 4.20 6.08
CA LEU A 40 2.90 3.17 6.50
C LEU A 40 3.39 2.33 5.31
N GLY A 41 4.71 2.32 5.13
CA GLY A 41 5.37 1.46 4.15
C GLY A 41 5.39 0.01 4.60
N LEU A 42 4.46 -0.81 4.13
CA LEU A 42 4.42 -2.26 4.37
C LEU A 42 5.15 -3.04 3.26
N GLN A 43 4.96 -2.66 2.02
CA GLN A 43 5.44 -3.22 0.76
C GLN A 43 4.96 -4.66 0.50
N THR A 44 5.20 -5.59 1.44
CA THR A 44 4.81 -7.01 1.41
C THR A 44 4.54 -7.53 2.82
N THR A 45 3.72 -8.57 2.95
CA THR A 45 3.49 -9.30 4.21
C THR A 45 4.37 -10.55 4.33
N PHE A 46 5.20 -10.85 3.31
CA PHE A 46 6.07 -12.03 3.27
C PHE A 46 7.48 -11.66 3.73
N GLU A 47 7.96 -12.30 4.82
CA GLU A 47 9.27 -12.01 5.37
C GLU A 47 10.41 -12.34 4.41
N ALA A 48 10.31 -13.45 3.64
CA ALA A 48 11.32 -13.80 2.64
C ALA A 48 11.50 -12.71 1.57
N THR A 49 10.38 -12.10 1.10
CA THR A 49 10.44 -10.97 0.17
C THR A 49 10.97 -9.71 0.88
N SER A 50 10.55 -9.48 2.12
CA SER A 50 11.02 -8.38 2.96
C SER A 50 12.54 -8.38 3.11
N ASP A 51 13.11 -9.54 3.41
CA ASP A 51 14.56 -9.72 3.54
C ASP A 51 15.27 -9.47 2.21
N LEU A 52 14.71 -10.00 1.10
CA LEU A 52 15.28 -9.84 -0.23
C LEU A 52 15.38 -8.37 -0.68
N ILE A 53 14.37 -7.56 -0.32
CA ILE A 53 14.33 -6.12 -0.64
C ILE A 53 14.94 -5.21 0.44
N ASN A 54 15.47 -5.78 1.52
CA ASN A 54 16.01 -5.06 2.68
C ASN A 54 15.00 -4.07 3.28
N ARG A 55 13.75 -4.50 3.51
CA ARG A 55 12.71 -3.65 4.09
C ARG A 55 13.03 -3.16 5.50
N ALA A 56 13.84 -3.91 6.25
CA ALA A 56 14.36 -3.58 7.59
C ALA A 56 13.34 -3.58 8.74
N HIS A 57 12.12 -4.07 8.54
CA HIS A 57 11.13 -4.30 9.60
C HIS A 57 10.27 -5.53 9.27
N SER A 58 9.74 -6.20 10.29
CA SER A 58 8.88 -7.38 10.13
C SER A 58 7.41 -6.98 9.87
N TYR A 59 6.61 -7.94 9.38
CA TYR A 59 5.16 -7.77 9.30
C TYR A 59 4.53 -7.66 10.69
N GLU A 60 5.04 -8.37 11.68
CA GLU A 60 4.60 -8.30 13.06
C GLU A 60 4.74 -6.88 13.63
N LEU A 61 5.88 -6.23 13.41
CA LEU A 61 6.11 -4.85 13.83
C LEU A 61 5.13 -3.88 13.13
N TYR A 62 4.80 -4.13 11.87
CA TYR A 62 3.78 -3.35 11.17
C TYR A 62 2.41 -3.49 11.84
N VAL A 63 1.96 -4.73 12.12
CA VAL A 63 0.68 -5.01 12.79
C VAL A 63 0.62 -4.35 14.19
N GLU A 64 1.70 -4.46 14.97
CA GLU A 64 1.82 -3.81 16.27
C GLU A 64 1.72 -2.29 16.16
N THR A 65 2.40 -1.69 15.18
CA THR A 65 2.38 -0.25 14.96
C THR A 65 0.98 0.24 14.57
N VAL A 66 0.25 -0.51 13.72
CA VAL A 66 -1.16 -0.20 13.41
C VAL A 66 -2.00 -0.24 14.69
N LYS A 67 -1.86 -1.26 15.54
CA LYS A 67 -2.59 -1.34 16.82
C LYS A 67 -2.27 -0.16 17.75
N ARG A 68 -1.02 0.30 17.79
CA ARG A 68 -0.63 1.48 18.58
C ARG A 68 -1.26 2.76 18.05
N LEU A 69 -1.25 2.98 16.74
CA LEU A 69 -1.90 4.12 16.09
C LEU A 69 -3.43 4.10 16.29
N ARG A 70 -4.07 2.92 16.25
CA ARG A 70 -5.53 2.76 16.41
C ARG A 70 -6.05 3.11 17.81
N LYS A 71 -5.18 3.27 18.81
CA LYS A 71 -5.57 3.89 20.09
C LYS A 71 -6.05 5.34 19.91
N TYR A 72 -5.72 5.97 18.79
CA TYR A 72 -6.04 7.36 18.45
C TYR A 72 -6.91 7.40 17.18
N PRO A 73 -8.24 7.32 17.32
CA PRO A 73 -9.16 7.08 16.21
C PRO A 73 -9.23 8.22 15.17
N LYS A 74 -8.70 9.39 15.48
CA LYS A 74 -8.62 10.53 14.55
C LYS A 74 -7.42 10.46 13.60
N ILE A 75 -6.46 9.56 13.85
CA ILE A 75 -5.37 9.31 12.92
C ILE A 75 -5.86 8.35 11.84
N GLU A 76 -5.78 8.78 10.60
CA GLU A 76 -6.02 7.92 9.43
C GLU A 76 -4.76 7.12 9.11
N ILE A 77 -4.90 5.82 8.91
CA ILE A 77 -3.80 4.92 8.57
C ILE A 77 -3.96 4.45 7.12
N VAL A 78 -2.94 4.69 6.31
CA VAL A 78 -2.88 4.28 4.90
C VAL A 78 -1.70 3.32 4.71
N SER A 79 -1.97 2.11 4.25
CA SER A 79 -0.94 1.11 3.96
C SER A 79 -0.42 1.22 2.54
N HIS A 80 0.91 1.06 2.36
CA HIS A 80 1.54 1.01 1.06
C HIS A 80 2.00 -0.41 0.75
N LEU A 81 1.48 -1.01 -0.33
CA LEU A 81 1.91 -2.28 -0.89
C LEU A 81 2.53 -2.09 -2.27
N ILE A 82 3.44 -3.00 -2.65
CA ILE A 82 4.11 -2.97 -3.96
C ILE A 82 3.88 -4.29 -4.66
N ASN A 83 3.28 -4.25 -5.84
CA ASN A 83 3.12 -5.40 -6.73
C ASN A 83 4.35 -5.57 -7.63
N GLY A 84 4.70 -6.81 -7.93
CA GLY A 84 5.83 -7.16 -8.79
C GLY A 84 7.17 -7.20 -8.05
N LEU A 85 7.17 -7.38 -6.74
CA LEU A 85 8.40 -7.61 -5.97
C LEU A 85 9.05 -8.93 -6.37
N PRO A 86 10.41 -9.04 -6.31
CA PRO A 86 11.11 -10.25 -6.68
C PRO A 86 10.62 -11.48 -5.93
N GLY A 87 10.30 -12.55 -6.67
CA GLY A 87 9.86 -13.82 -6.10
C GLY A 87 8.39 -13.90 -5.71
N GLU A 88 7.63 -12.81 -5.78
CA GLU A 88 6.19 -12.84 -5.51
C GLU A 88 5.38 -13.28 -6.72
N THR A 89 4.51 -14.27 -6.51
CA THR A 89 3.52 -14.73 -7.50
C THR A 89 2.28 -13.83 -7.48
N HIS A 90 1.39 -14.03 -8.45
CA HIS A 90 0.08 -13.37 -8.50
C HIS A 90 -0.71 -13.61 -7.19
N GLU A 91 -0.76 -14.86 -6.75
CA GLU A 91 -1.48 -15.25 -5.53
C GLU A 91 -0.88 -14.60 -4.28
N MET A 92 0.45 -14.48 -4.21
CA MET A 92 1.13 -13.80 -3.11
C MET A 92 0.80 -12.30 -3.08
N MET A 93 0.76 -11.63 -4.23
CA MET A 93 0.38 -10.22 -4.32
C MET A 93 -1.07 -9.99 -3.87
N VAL A 94 -1.98 -10.89 -4.22
CA VAL A 94 -3.38 -10.84 -3.74
C VAL A 94 -3.44 -11.12 -2.24
N GLU A 95 -2.67 -12.10 -1.75
CA GLU A 95 -2.61 -12.44 -0.32
C GLU A 95 -2.00 -11.31 0.52
N ASN A 96 -1.04 -10.54 -0.01
CA ASN A 96 -0.53 -9.33 0.65
C ASN A 96 -1.66 -8.34 0.98
N VAL A 97 -2.55 -8.11 0.03
CA VAL A 97 -3.72 -7.24 0.25
C VAL A 97 -4.69 -7.88 1.24
N ARG A 98 -4.99 -9.19 1.10
CA ARG A 98 -5.88 -9.89 2.02
C ARG A 98 -5.42 -9.72 3.47
N ARG A 99 -4.17 -10.09 3.78
CA ARG A 99 -3.59 -9.92 5.13
C ARG A 99 -3.61 -8.47 5.58
N CYS A 100 -3.24 -7.54 4.69
CA CYS A 100 -3.21 -6.13 5.02
C CYS A 100 -4.59 -5.63 5.50
N VAL A 101 -5.67 -6.03 4.81
CA VAL A 101 -7.02 -5.53 5.12
C VAL A 101 -7.79 -6.40 6.11
N THR A 102 -7.38 -7.66 6.39
CA THR A 102 -8.05 -8.52 7.38
C THR A 102 -7.40 -8.45 8.75
N ASP A 103 -6.09 -8.33 8.81
CA ASP A 103 -5.34 -8.38 10.06
C ASP A 103 -5.19 -6.99 10.71
N ASN A 104 -5.55 -5.92 9.97
CA ASN A 104 -5.29 -4.56 10.37
C ASN A 104 -6.49 -3.64 10.16
N ASP A 105 -6.78 -2.80 11.14
CA ASP A 105 -7.80 -1.76 11.05
C ASP A 105 -7.20 -0.50 10.39
N ILE A 106 -7.16 -0.49 9.06
CA ILE A 106 -6.68 0.62 8.23
C ILE A 106 -7.84 1.31 7.52
N GLN A 107 -7.69 2.59 7.21
CA GLN A 107 -8.71 3.39 6.52
C GLN A 107 -8.41 3.56 5.04
N GLY A 108 -7.16 3.38 4.66
CA GLY A 108 -6.75 3.55 3.26
C GLY A 108 -5.64 2.61 2.82
N ILE A 109 -5.52 2.46 1.51
CA ILE A 109 -4.49 1.62 0.90
C ILE A 109 -3.95 2.28 -0.38
N LYS A 110 -2.65 2.12 -0.61
CA LYS A 110 -1.97 2.45 -1.86
C LYS A 110 -1.36 1.19 -2.45
N LEU A 111 -1.73 0.88 -3.67
CA LEU A 111 -1.19 -0.22 -4.45
C LEU A 111 -0.19 0.34 -5.46
N HIS A 112 1.09 0.05 -5.25
CA HIS A 112 2.16 0.49 -6.13
C HIS A 112 2.61 -0.64 -7.04
N LEU A 113 3.23 -0.26 -8.16
CA LEU A 113 4.01 -1.16 -9.01
C LEU A 113 5.49 -1.01 -8.65
N LEU A 114 6.23 -2.10 -8.70
CA LEU A 114 7.69 -2.04 -8.65
C LEU A 114 8.22 -1.27 -9.87
N HIS A 115 8.87 -0.13 -9.62
CA HIS A 115 9.61 0.63 -10.61
C HIS A 115 11.09 0.32 -10.49
N LEU A 116 11.66 -0.26 -11.54
CA LEU A 116 13.08 -0.50 -11.61
C LEU A 116 13.81 0.77 -12.02
N MET A 117 14.65 1.26 -11.12
CA MET A 117 15.37 2.51 -11.28
C MET A 117 16.86 2.27 -11.58
N THR A 118 17.49 3.22 -12.26
CA THR A 118 18.94 3.22 -12.48
C THR A 118 19.72 3.28 -11.16
N ASN A 119 20.94 2.76 -11.16
CA ASN A 119 21.85 2.78 -10.01
C ASN A 119 21.36 1.99 -8.80
N THR A 120 20.52 0.98 -8.99
CA THR A 120 20.03 0.09 -7.94
C THR A 120 20.61 -1.32 -8.06
N ARG A 121 20.62 -2.09 -6.95
CA ARG A 121 20.96 -3.51 -6.99
C ARG A 121 20.04 -4.28 -7.92
N MET A 122 18.74 -3.98 -7.90
CA MET A 122 17.73 -4.63 -8.73
C MET A 122 17.98 -4.44 -10.24
N GLN A 123 18.61 -3.32 -10.65
CA GLN A 123 19.06 -3.12 -12.04
C GLN A 123 19.99 -4.23 -12.48
N ARG A 124 20.96 -4.62 -11.64
CA ARG A 124 21.90 -5.70 -11.92
C ARG A 124 21.18 -7.03 -12.05
N ASP A 125 20.28 -7.32 -11.10
CA ASP A 125 19.50 -8.56 -11.10
C ASP A 125 18.61 -8.69 -12.35
N TYR A 126 18.08 -7.58 -12.83
CA TYR A 126 17.33 -7.50 -14.09
C TYR A 126 18.21 -7.79 -15.32
N HIS A 127 19.36 -7.15 -15.43
CA HIS A 127 20.29 -7.36 -16.56
C HIS A 127 20.87 -8.79 -16.59
N GLU A 128 20.98 -9.43 -15.44
CA GLU A 128 21.42 -10.82 -15.30
C GLU A 128 20.26 -11.84 -15.42
N GLY A 129 19.03 -11.38 -15.69
CA GLY A 129 17.86 -12.22 -15.91
C GLY A 129 17.25 -12.83 -14.63
N ARG A 130 17.67 -12.37 -13.45
CA ARG A 130 17.13 -12.84 -12.16
C ARG A 130 15.87 -12.11 -11.72
N LEU A 131 15.60 -10.94 -12.28
CA LEU A 131 14.40 -10.15 -12.03
C LEU A 131 13.62 -9.99 -13.34
N GLN A 132 12.32 -10.29 -13.30
CA GLN A 132 11.40 -10.01 -14.40
C GLN A 132 10.42 -8.93 -13.96
N LEU A 133 10.12 -7.98 -14.85
CA LEU A 133 9.15 -6.94 -14.61
C LEU A 133 7.78 -7.38 -15.14
N MET A 134 6.73 -7.02 -14.42
CA MET A 134 5.36 -7.33 -14.82
C MET A 134 5.00 -6.64 -16.15
N SER A 135 4.27 -7.32 -17.00
CA SER A 135 3.54 -6.72 -18.11
C SER A 135 2.35 -5.92 -17.60
N GLN A 136 1.80 -5.03 -18.44
CA GLN A 136 0.60 -4.27 -18.11
C GLN A 136 -0.60 -5.18 -17.85
N ASP A 137 -0.78 -6.23 -18.65
CA ASP A 137 -1.90 -7.18 -18.52
C ASP A 137 -1.85 -7.97 -17.21
N GLU A 138 -0.65 -8.40 -16.78
CA GLU A 138 -0.47 -9.05 -15.48
C GLU A 138 -0.80 -8.09 -14.34
N TYR A 139 -0.32 -6.84 -14.42
CA TYR A 139 -0.61 -5.82 -13.42
C TYR A 139 -2.11 -5.52 -13.31
N VAL A 140 -2.78 -5.33 -14.45
CA VAL A 140 -4.23 -5.09 -14.49
C VAL A 140 -5.01 -6.23 -13.83
N LYS A 141 -4.66 -7.49 -14.12
CA LYS A 141 -5.29 -8.67 -13.50
C LYS A 141 -5.11 -8.68 -11.99
N VAL A 142 -3.88 -8.49 -11.51
CA VAL A 142 -3.57 -8.45 -10.07
C VAL A 142 -4.37 -7.34 -9.39
N ILE A 143 -4.35 -6.12 -9.92
CA ILE A 143 -5.09 -4.99 -9.34
C ILE A 143 -6.59 -5.27 -9.27
N CYS A 144 -7.18 -5.85 -10.33
CA CYS A 144 -8.60 -6.19 -10.30
C CYS A 144 -8.92 -7.22 -9.21
N ASP A 145 -8.10 -8.28 -9.07
CA ASP A 145 -8.28 -9.28 -8.02
C ASP A 145 -8.10 -8.68 -6.62
N GLN A 146 -7.16 -7.76 -6.44
CA GLN A 146 -6.96 -7.01 -5.20
C GLN A 146 -8.14 -6.10 -4.89
N LEU A 147 -8.66 -5.34 -5.87
CA LEU A 147 -9.82 -4.47 -5.69
C LEU A 147 -11.08 -5.24 -5.28
N GLU A 148 -11.28 -6.43 -5.84
CA GLU A 148 -12.43 -7.28 -5.51
C GLU A 148 -12.46 -7.72 -4.03
N ILE A 149 -11.30 -7.83 -3.38
CA ILE A 149 -11.19 -8.27 -1.98
C ILE A 149 -11.01 -7.12 -0.96
N ILE A 150 -10.68 -5.90 -1.40
CA ILE A 150 -10.56 -4.73 -0.51
C ILE A 150 -11.96 -4.28 -0.09
N PRO A 151 -12.29 -4.27 1.23
CA PRO A 151 -13.58 -3.82 1.72
C PRO A 151 -13.96 -2.42 1.23
N LYS A 152 -15.25 -2.16 0.99
CA LYS A 152 -15.75 -0.90 0.43
C LYS A 152 -15.45 0.34 1.28
N HIS A 153 -15.26 0.17 2.58
CA HIS A 153 -14.96 1.26 3.51
C HIS A 153 -13.50 1.69 3.46
N ILE A 154 -12.60 0.87 2.92
CA ILE A 154 -11.18 1.21 2.77
C ILE A 154 -11.01 2.06 1.51
N VAL A 155 -10.46 3.27 1.69
CA VAL A 155 -10.22 4.20 0.58
C VAL A 155 -9.00 3.77 -0.24
N ILE A 156 -9.16 3.71 -1.55
CA ILE A 156 -8.04 3.47 -2.47
C ILE A 156 -7.39 4.81 -2.82
N HIS A 157 -6.27 5.11 -2.19
CA HIS A 157 -5.55 6.38 -2.42
C HIS A 157 -4.76 6.38 -3.73
N ARG A 158 -4.27 5.21 -4.14
CA ARG A 158 -3.45 5.06 -5.34
C ARG A 158 -3.49 3.64 -5.86
N ILE A 159 -3.49 3.50 -7.19
CA ILE A 159 -3.44 2.21 -7.89
C ILE A 159 -2.18 2.10 -8.77
N THR A 160 -1.51 3.21 -9.07
CA THR A 160 -0.30 3.27 -9.88
C THR A 160 0.77 4.09 -9.17
N GLY A 161 2.04 3.89 -9.53
CA GLY A 161 3.15 4.71 -9.04
C GLY A 161 3.55 5.82 -10.02
N ASP A 162 4.38 6.73 -9.53
CA ASP A 162 5.12 7.71 -10.34
C ASP A 162 6.60 7.40 -10.25
N ALA A 163 7.28 7.39 -11.40
CA ALA A 163 8.73 7.27 -11.46
C ALA A 163 9.32 8.40 -12.31
N PRO A 164 10.45 9.01 -11.90
CA PRO A 164 11.19 9.92 -12.74
C PRO A 164 11.58 9.24 -14.06
N ARG A 165 11.17 9.82 -15.18
CA ARG A 165 11.29 9.19 -16.51
C ARG A 165 12.73 8.94 -16.92
N ASP A 166 13.61 9.83 -16.54
CA ASP A 166 15.05 9.79 -16.82
C ASP A 166 15.80 8.72 -16.01
N MET A 167 15.22 8.25 -14.92
CA MET A 167 15.80 7.22 -14.06
C MET A 167 15.12 5.85 -14.21
N LEU A 168 13.95 5.78 -14.85
CA LEU A 168 13.17 4.55 -14.97
C LEU A 168 13.77 3.62 -16.04
N ILE A 169 14.14 2.40 -15.64
CA ILE A 169 14.50 1.30 -16.54
C ILE A 169 13.24 0.56 -17.00
N GLY A 170 12.27 0.39 -16.12
CA GLY A 170 11.00 -0.25 -16.45
C GLY A 170 10.11 -0.50 -15.25
N PRO A 171 8.90 -0.99 -15.50
CA PRO A 171 8.29 -1.23 -16.81
C PRO A 171 7.83 0.09 -17.47
N MET A 172 8.18 0.29 -18.74
CA MET A 172 7.94 1.57 -19.45
C MET A 172 6.46 1.89 -19.66
N TRP A 173 5.58 0.89 -19.69
CA TRP A 173 4.13 1.09 -19.79
C TRP A 173 3.55 1.87 -18.60
N SER A 174 4.20 1.80 -17.44
CA SER A 174 3.76 2.51 -16.21
C SER A 174 3.77 4.04 -16.35
N LEU A 175 4.51 4.59 -17.32
CA LEU A 175 4.51 6.02 -17.61
C LEU A 175 3.19 6.52 -18.21
N ASN A 176 2.37 5.62 -18.77
CA ASN A 176 1.08 5.94 -19.35
C ASN A 176 -0.06 5.61 -18.37
N LYS A 177 -0.15 6.38 -17.27
CA LYS A 177 -1.12 6.14 -16.20
C LYS A 177 -2.57 6.03 -16.66
N TRP A 178 -2.97 6.88 -17.59
CA TRP A 178 -4.35 6.90 -18.07
C TRP A 178 -4.73 5.60 -18.79
N GLU A 179 -3.79 5.04 -19.55
CA GLU A 179 -4.00 3.76 -20.21
C GLU A 179 -4.17 2.63 -19.19
N VAL A 180 -3.32 2.61 -18.15
CA VAL A 180 -3.40 1.62 -17.07
C VAL A 180 -4.72 1.72 -16.32
N LEU A 181 -5.13 2.93 -15.93
CA LEU A 181 -6.40 3.15 -15.21
C LEU A 181 -7.60 2.75 -16.05
N ASN A 182 -7.62 3.11 -17.34
CA ASN A 182 -8.68 2.72 -18.28
C ASN A 182 -8.72 1.19 -18.49
N ALA A 183 -7.55 0.53 -18.54
CA ALA A 183 -7.48 -0.93 -18.67
C ALA A 183 -8.04 -1.62 -17.41
N ILE A 184 -7.71 -1.14 -16.21
CA ILE A 184 -8.28 -1.65 -14.95
C ILE A 184 -9.80 -1.46 -14.92
N GLU A 185 -10.30 -0.26 -15.27
CA GLU A 185 -11.73 0.00 -15.30
C GLU A 185 -12.47 -0.90 -16.32
N THR A 186 -11.89 -1.07 -17.50
CA THR A 186 -12.42 -1.93 -18.55
C THR A 186 -12.50 -3.38 -18.10
N GLU A 187 -11.42 -3.88 -17.45
CA GLU A 187 -11.39 -5.25 -16.94
C GLU A 187 -12.40 -5.45 -15.80
N MET A 188 -12.52 -4.52 -14.86
CA MET A 188 -13.53 -4.58 -13.79
C MET A 188 -14.95 -4.61 -14.36
N ARG A 189 -15.24 -3.79 -15.39
CA ARG A 189 -16.53 -3.82 -16.09
C ARG A 189 -16.77 -5.15 -16.81
N ARG A 190 -15.76 -5.69 -17.50
CA ARG A 190 -15.83 -6.98 -18.18
C ARG A 190 -16.15 -8.12 -17.21
N ARG A 191 -15.63 -8.06 -15.99
CA ARG A 191 -15.90 -9.02 -14.91
C ARG A 191 -17.27 -8.80 -14.25
N GLY A 192 -17.92 -7.67 -14.47
CA GLY A 192 -19.12 -7.26 -13.72
C GLY A 192 -18.83 -7.07 -12.22
N SER A 193 -17.59 -6.71 -11.88
CA SER A 193 -17.13 -6.62 -10.50
C SER A 193 -16.90 -5.18 -10.04
N VAL A 194 -16.93 -4.99 -8.73
CA VAL A 194 -16.67 -3.72 -8.06
C VAL A 194 -15.79 -3.95 -6.82
N GLN A 195 -15.20 -2.88 -6.29
CA GLN A 195 -14.45 -2.96 -5.03
C GLN A 195 -15.24 -3.69 -3.96
N GLY A 196 -14.61 -4.65 -3.32
CA GLY A 196 -15.14 -5.39 -2.18
C GLY A 196 -16.24 -6.40 -2.52
N CYS A 197 -16.46 -6.74 -3.80
CA CYS A 197 -17.48 -7.74 -4.17
C CYS A 197 -17.12 -9.16 -3.68
N LYS A 198 -15.84 -9.43 -3.40
CA LYS A 198 -15.33 -10.68 -2.82
C LYS A 198 -14.72 -10.48 -1.43
N ALA A 199 -14.92 -9.32 -0.80
CA ALA A 199 -14.41 -9.07 0.54
C ALA A 199 -15.07 -9.99 1.57
N VAL A 200 -14.27 -10.59 2.45
CA VAL A 200 -14.79 -11.33 3.60
C VAL A 200 -15.40 -10.31 4.57
N LYS A 201 -16.60 -10.58 5.06
CA LYS A 201 -17.20 -9.74 6.11
C LYS A 201 -16.32 -9.84 7.36
N GLN A 202 -15.67 -8.74 7.73
CA GLN A 202 -15.02 -8.63 9.02
C GLN A 202 -16.11 -8.34 10.05
N GLU A 203 -16.30 -9.25 10.98
CA GLU A 203 -16.97 -8.97 12.25
C GLU A 203 -15.89 -8.40 13.18
N PHE A 204 -15.66 -7.11 13.15
CA PHE A 204 -14.97 -6.46 14.26
C PHE A 204 -15.94 -6.49 15.43
N GLU A 205 -15.66 -7.29 16.45
CA GLU A 205 -16.33 -7.20 17.74
C GLU A 205 -16.12 -5.78 18.26
N ASN A 206 -17.16 -4.96 18.10
CA ASN A 206 -17.28 -3.74 18.87
C ASN A 206 -17.43 -4.16 20.32
N GLU A 207 -16.34 -4.22 21.07
CA GLU A 207 -16.41 -4.17 22.52
C GLU A 207 -17.16 -2.87 22.88
N LYS A 208 -18.47 -3.03 23.06
CA LYS A 208 -19.31 -2.02 23.68
C LYS A 208 -18.81 -1.85 25.11
N THR A 209 -18.01 -0.81 25.31
CA THR A 209 -17.72 -0.31 26.65
C THR A 209 -19.05 0.07 27.28
N THR A 210 -19.44 -0.71 28.26
CA THR A 210 -20.51 -0.39 29.21
C THR A 210 -19.94 0.57 30.26
#